data_144211d0d892521a12c7117044d3b9cf
#
_entry.id   144211d0d892521a12c7117044d3b9cf
#
_cell.length_a   1.000
_cell.length_b   1.000
_cell.length_c   1.000
_cell.angle_alpha   90.00
_cell.angle_beta   90.00
_cell.angle_gamma   90.00
#
_symmetry.space_group_name_H-M   'P 1'
#
loop_
_entity.id
_entity.type
_entity.pdbx_description
1 polymer ?
#
loop_
_entity_poly.entity_id
_entity_poly.type
_entity_poly.pdbx_seq_one_letter_code
_entity_poly.pdbx_strand_id
1 'polypeptide(L)'
;MKKSVIKKFVAFFAATAMVACLTACAGKEEATETQETKTEEAEVEAEAEEATGEAAESGAKVYKVGICNYVDDASLNQIVDNIKAQLAQSETDDVKFEILYDNCNADATVLNQIIANFQADQVDLMVGVATPVAMAMQAATEGTDMPVVFSAVSDPEGAALVASNDAPGANITGTSDFLDTNSIMNLIFTQNPDAKKIGFLYDQGQDASTTPITNAKAYLDEKGIEYVERTGTTTDEVMLAADALIADGVDAVFTPTDNTIMTAELSIYEKFAEAKIPHYTGADSFALNGAFLGYGVDYANLGVETANMVVDILVNGADPATTPVKTFDNGTATINTETCEAIGLNFDEIKEKFAPLCTQVNPIKTAESFE
;
A
#
# COMPACT_ATOMS: atom_id res chain seq x y z
N MET A 1 -28.61 -32.87 41.38
CA MET A 1 -27.95 -33.26 42.62
C MET A 1 -26.45 -33.03 42.51
N LYS A 2 -25.88 -32.35 43.53
CA LYS A 2 -24.46 -32.18 43.92
C LYS A 2 -23.57 -31.46 42.92
N LYS A 3 -23.27 -30.14 43.04
CA LYS A 3 -22.50 -29.32 44.02
C LYS A 3 -21.01 -29.65 43.98
N SER A 4 -20.25 -28.56 43.59
CA SER A 4 -19.15 -27.96 44.37
C SER A 4 -17.78 -28.63 44.13
N VAL A 5 -16.66 -27.87 43.94
CA VAL A 5 -15.99 -26.97 44.87
C VAL A 5 -14.96 -26.13 44.18
N ILE A 6 -14.97 -24.87 44.52
CA ILE A 6 -13.98 -23.81 44.34
C ILE A 6 -12.71 -24.14 45.13
N LYS A 7 -11.51 -23.80 44.63
CA LYS A 7 -10.42 -23.33 45.46
C LYS A 7 -9.58 -22.26 44.76
N LYS A 8 -9.75 -21.05 45.32
CA LYS A 8 -8.83 -19.90 45.22
C LYS A 8 -7.55 -20.21 46.00
N PHE A 9 -6.42 -19.77 45.54
CA PHE A 9 -5.32 -19.36 46.43
C PHE A 9 -4.75 -18.03 45.97
N VAL A 10 -4.73 -17.13 46.96
CA VAL A 10 -4.31 -15.72 46.92
C VAL A 10 -3.07 -15.58 47.75
N ALA A 11 -2.16 -14.71 47.32
CA ALA A 11 -1.19 -13.91 48.07
C ALA A 11 0.03 -14.67 48.65
N PHE A 12 1.23 -14.09 48.83
CA PHE A 12 1.58 -12.83 49.44
C PHE A 12 3.09 -12.56 49.30
N PHE A 13 3.48 -11.32 49.09
CA PHE A 13 4.59 -10.54 49.66
C PHE A 13 5.97 -11.20 49.92
N ALA A 14 7.09 -10.58 49.53
CA ALA A 14 7.76 -9.59 50.34
C ALA A 14 9.00 -9.00 49.63
N ALA A 15 9.13 -7.71 49.75
CA ALA A 15 10.33 -6.92 49.52
C ALA A 15 11.38 -7.17 50.60
N THR A 16 12.65 -7.10 50.28
CA THR A 16 13.66 -6.61 51.24
C THR A 16 14.84 -5.99 50.50
N ALA A 17 15.21 -4.83 51.01
CA ALA A 17 16.25 -3.91 50.58
C ALA A 17 17.59 -4.18 51.30
N MET A 18 18.61 -3.47 50.83
CA MET A 18 19.88 -3.08 51.46
C MET A 18 20.92 -4.19 51.68
N VAL A 19 22.20 -3.93 51.37
CA VAL A 19 23.14 -3.06 52.09
C VAL A 19 24.44 -2.94 51.30
N ALA A 20 24.98 -1.75 51.34
CA ALA A 20 26.31 -1.35 50.90
C ALA A 20 27.41 -1.98 51.77
N CYS A 21 28.61 -2.16 51.19
CA CYS A 21 29.85 -2.13 51.96
C CYS A 21 30.99 -1.54 51.13
N LEU A 22 31.49 -0.44 51.67
CA LEU A 22 32.78 0.20 51.43
C LEU A 22 33.95 -0.66 51.97
N THR A 23 35.12 -0.51 51.34
CA THR A 23 36.46 -0.37 51.96
C THR A 23 37.45 -0.23 50.80
N ALA A 24 38.13 0.86 50.58
CA ALA A 24 39.18 1.61 51.27
C ALA A 24 40.51 0.88 51.33
N CYS A 25 41.53 1.48 50.73
CA CYS A 25 42.90 1.77 51.23
C CYS A 25 43.77 2.17 50.03
N ALA A 26 44.24 3.33 49.94
CA ALA A 26 45.18 4.21 50.70
C ALA A 26 46.58 4.23 50.12
N GLY A 27 47.13 5.41 50.03
CA GLY A 27 48.55 5.74 49.93
C GLY A 27 48.84 6.85 48.91
N LYS A 28 48.86 8.02 49.27
CA LYS A 28 49.75 8.99 49.92
C LYS A 28 50.53 9.85 48.93
N GLU A 29 50.21 11.16 49.00
CA GLU A 29 51.02 12.37 49.25
C GLU A 29 52.05 12.73 48.19
N GLU A 30 52.17 13.96 47.74
CA GLU A 30 52.45 15.21 48.45
C GLU A 30 52.11 16.46 47.64
N ALA A 31 51.78 17.51 48.33
CA ALA A 31 51.47 18.88 47.94
C ALA A 31 52.72 19.70 47.59
N THR A 32 52.52 20.83 46.90
CA THR A 32 53.03 22.17 47.25
C THR A 32 52.50 23.23 46.32
N GLU A 33 51.65 24.04 46.80
CA GLU A 33 51.64 25.49 47.05
C GLU A 33 52.08 26.45 45.93
N THR A 34 51.13 27.28 45.62
CA THR A 34 51.04 28.79 45.63
C THR A 34 51.86 29.61 44.67
N GLN A 35 51.18 30.45 43.89
CA GLN A 35 51.17 31.90 44.08
C GLN A 35 50.29 32.64 43.06
N GLU A 36 49.42 33.48 43.60
CA GLU A 36 48.72 34.59 42.89
C GLU A 36 49.70 35.63 42.41
N THR A 37 49.37 36.28 41.29
CA THR A 37 49.63 37.71 41.10
C THR A 37 48.59 38.33 40.19
N LYS A 38 47.99 39.35 40.70
CA LYS A 38 47.10 40.34 40.09
C LYS A 38 47.85 41.33 39.21
N THR A 39 47.04 42.01 38.33
CA THR A 39 47.13 43.37 37.78
C THR A 39 47.33 43.34 36.27
N GLU A 40 46.69 44.10 35.40
CA GLU A 40 45.88 45.33 35.46
C GLU A 40 45.32 45.61 34.05
N GLU A 41 44.26 46.36 33.96
CA GLU A 41 43.51 46.81 32.79
C GLU A 41 44.37 47.58 31.76
N ALA A 42 44.00 47.41 30.48
CA ALA A 42 44.03 48.50 29.48
C ALA A 42 43.07 48.20 28.35
N GLU A 43 42.02 48.99 28.26
CA GLU A 43 41.13 49.18 27.08
C GLU A 43 41.92 49.66 25.86
N VAL A 44 41.66 49.06 24.70
CA VAL A 44 41.74 49.74 23.41
C VAL A 44 40.63 49.17 22.51
N GLU A 45 39.63 49.98 22.25
CA GLU A 45 38.67 49.80 21.14
C GLU A 45 39.40 49.75 19.79
N ALA A 46 39.08 48.77 18.98
CA ALA A 46 39.20 48.84 17.54
C ALA A 46 38.10 48.00 16.91
N GLU A 47 37.13 48.69 16.36
CA GLU A 47 36.14 48.16 15.43
C GLU A 47 36.86 47.41 14.27
N ALA A 48 36.52 46.15 14.08
CA ALA A 48 36.67 45.47 12.83
C ALA A 48 35.37 44.71 12.58
N GLU A 49 34.53 45.27 11.73
CA GLU A 49 33.44 44.53 11.06
C GLU A 49 34.08 43.37 10.30
N GLU A 50 34.05 42.19 10.86
CA GLU A 50 34.14 40.96 10.09
C GLU A 50 32.71 40.56 9.72
N ALA A 51 32.35 40.87 8.50
CA ALA A 51 31.26 40.23 7.80
C ALA A 51 31.62 38.73 7.67
N THR A 52 31.11 37.94 8.60
CA THR A 52 30.98 36.48 8.39
C THR A 52 29.92 36.27 7.35
N GLY A 53 30.33 36.33 6.08
CA GLY A 53 29.56 35.74 5.01
C GLY A 53 29.48 34.25 5.31
N GLU A 54 28.32 33.78 5.77
CA GLU A 54 27.96 32.40 5.60
C GLU A 54 28.04 32.10 4.10
N ALA A 55 29.12 31.40 3.73
CA ALA A 55 29.16 30.72 2.46
C ALA A 55 28.01 29.71 2.50
N ALA A 56 26.88 30.02 1.85
CA ALA A 56 25.87 29.05 1.54
C ALA A 56 26.60 27.92 0.80
N GLU A 57 26.70 26.74 1.42
CA GLU A 57 27.00 25.54 0.71
C GLU A 57 25.89 25.36 -0.33
N SER A 58 26.18 25.71 -1.59
CA SER A 58 25.29 25.50 -2.72
C SER A 58 25.37 24.03 -3.14
N GLY A 59 24.96 23.14 -2.25
CA GLY A 59 24.68 21.75 -2.55
C GLY A 59 23.20 21.58 -2.81
N ALA A 60 22.84 20.71 -3.75
CA ALA A 60 21.45 20.32 -3.97
C ALA A 60 20.83 19.83 -2.65
N LYS A 61 19.58 20.22 -2.39
CA LYS A 61 18.81 19.67 -1.28
C LYS A 61 18.44 18.23 -1.62
N VAL A 62 18.87 17.28 -0.79
CA VAL A 62 18.55 15.86 -0.96
C VAL A 62 17.35 15.53 -0.07
N TYR A 63 16.28 15.04 -0.67
CA TYR A 63 15.13 14.53 0.06
C TYR A 63 15.19 13.00 0.09
N LYS A 64 15.03 12.41 1.27
CA LYS A 64 14.96 10.97 1.47
C LYS A 64 13.51 10.51 1.41
N VAL A 65 13.20 9.60 0.50
CA VAL A 65 11.87 9.01 0.31
C VAL A 65 11.89 7.53 0.62
N GLY A 66 11.16 7.10 1.66
CA GLY A 66 10.99 5.70 2.00
C GLY A 66 9.79 5.10 1.25
N ILE A 67 10.01 4.13 0.37
CA ILE A 67 8.95 3.47 -0.39
C ILE A 67 8.83 2.02 0.09
N CYS A 68 7.65 1.62 0.55
CA CYS A 68 7.35 0.23 0.88
C CYS A 68 6.26 -0.31 -0.05
N ASN A 69 6.57 -1.42 -0.76
CA ASN A 69 5.60 -2.19 -1.51
C ASN A 69 5.03 -3.30 -0.62
N TYR A 70 3.75 -3.64 -0.82
CA TYR A 70 3.08 -4.67 -0.03
C TYR A 70 3.50 -6.08 -0.41
N VAL A 71 3.52 -6.39 -1.72
CA VAL A 71 3.81 -7.73 -2.24
C VAL A 71 4.45 -7.63 -3.63
N ASP A 72 5.14 -8.68 -4.03
CA ASP A 72 5.69 -8.81 -5.39
C ASP A 72 4.56 -9.16 -6.36
N ASP A 73 3.97 -8.13 -6.95
CA ASP A 73 2.91 -8.17 -7.94
C ASP A 73 3.21 -7.23 -9.09
N ALA A 74 2.86 -7.61 -10.32
CA ALA A 74 3.23 -6.87 -11.51
C ALA A 74 2.65 -5.45 -11.55
N SER A 75 1.39 -5.23 -11.16
CA SER A 75 0.78 -3.88 -11.11
C SER A 75 1.42 -3.02 -10.01
N LEU A 76 1.64 -3.58 -8.81
CA LEU A 76 2.28 -2.86 -7.71
C LEU A 76 3.74 -2.54 -8.03
N ASN A 77 4.47 -3.46 -8.66
CA ASN A 77 5.85 -3.23 -9.12
C ASN A 77 5.89 -2.12 -10.18
N GLN A 78 4.94 -2.11 -11.13
CA GLN A 78 4.82 -1.05 -12.14
C GLN A 78 4.61 0.32 -11.48
N ILE A 79 3.82 0.42 -10.43
CA ILE A 79 3.68 1.66 -9.62
C ILE A 79 5.04 2.09 -9.08
N VAL A 80 5.72 1.21 -8.36
CA VAL A 80 7.02 1.50 -7.71
C VAL A 80 8.06 1.96 -8.73
N ASP A 81 8.15 1.28 -9.85
CA ASP A 81 9.12 1.60 -10.90
C ASP A 81 8.83 2.98 -11.53
N ASN A 82 7.55 3.31 -11.75
CA ASN A 82 7.16 4.61 -12.25
C ASN A 82 7.30 5.72 -11.21
N ILE A 83 7.10 5.45 -9.92
CA ILE A 83 7.44 6.41 -8.84
C ILE A 83 8.93 6.74 -8.89
N LYS A 84 9.80 5.73 -8.90
CA LYS A 84 11.26 5.91 -8.96
C LYS A 84 11.70 6.66 -10.21
N ALA A 85 11.16 6.29 -11.36
CA ALA A 85 11.48 6.92 -12.63
C ALA A 85 11.05 8.39 -12.67
N GLN A 86 9.85 8.71 -12.18
CA GLN A 86 9.33 10.07 -12.16
C GLN A 86 10.07 10.95 -11.15
N LEU A 87 10.41 10.45 -9.95
CA LEU A 87 11.24 11.18 -9.00
C LEU A 87 12.62 11.52 -9.60
N ALA A 88 13.26 10.55 -10.27
CA ALA A 88 14.53 10.78 -10.96
C ALA A 88 14.41 11.83 -12.10
N GLN A 89 13.28 11.86 -12.82
CA GLN A 89 13.01 12.89 -13.84
C GLN A 89 12.73 14.28 -13.25
N SER A 90 12.25 14.32 -12.01
CA SER A 90 11.94 15.56 -11.29
C SER A 90 13.16 16.18 -10.60
N GLU A 91 14.32 15.54 -10.66
CA GLU A 91 15.57 16.08 -10.13
C GLU A 91 16.04 17.31 -10.93
N THR A 92 16.63 18.25 -10.20
CA THR A 92 17.25 19.46 -10.75
C THR A 92 18.66 19.64 -10.18
N ASP A 93 19.34 20.72 -10.54
CA ASP A 93 20.63 21.08 -9.93
C ASP A 93 20.49 21.39 -8.43
N ASP A 94 19.30 21.82 -7.99
CA ASP A 94 19.02 22.24 -6.60
C ASP A 94 18.26 21.17 -5.79
N VAL A 95 17.68 20.14 -6.42
CA VAL A 95 16.83 19.12 -5.78
C VAL A 95 17.23 17.73 -6.23
N LYS A 96 17.43 16.82 -5.26
CA LYS A 96 17.72 15.42 -5.48
C LYS A 96 16.83 14.53 -4.59
N PHE A 97 16.62 13.29 -5.00
CA PHE A 97 15.87 12.29 -4.24
C PHE A 97 16.74 11.06 -3.96
N GLU A 98 16.87 10.73 -2.68
CA GLU A 98 17.46 9.47 -2.21
C GLU A 98 16.30 8.53 -1.86
N ILE A 99 16.19 7.41 -2.59
CA ILE A 99 15.08 6.47 -2.43
C ILE A 99 15.55 5.27 -1.61
N LEU A 100 14.87 5.02 -0.48
CA LEU A 100 14.97 3.81 0.32
C LEU A 100 13.76 2.94 -0.03
N TYR A 101 14.00 1.79 -0.64
CA TYR A 101 12.92 0.90 -1.10
C TYR A 101 13.01 -0.46 -0.43
N ASP A 102 11.84 -0.96 -0.01
CA ASP A 102 11.69 -2.32 0.50
C ASP A 102 10.32 -2.90 0.13
N ASN A 103 10.19 -4.23 0.22
CA ASN A 103 8.95 -4.97 0.00
C ASN A 103 8.66 -5.82 1.24
N CYS A 104 7.47 -5.69 1.83
CA CYS A 104 7.14 -6.44 3.03
C CYS A 104 6.62 -7.85 2.79
N ASN A 105 6.40 -8.25 1.52
CA ASN A 105 5.94 -9.58 1.13
C ASN A 105 4.69 -10.03 1.91
N ALA A 106 3.73 -9.13 2.12
CA ALA A 106 2.51 -9.31 2.90
C ALA A 106 2.74 -9.76 4.37
N ASP A 107 3.95 -9.56 4.92
CA ASP A 107 4.28 -9.86 6.31
C ASP A 107 4.22 -8.60 7.18
N ALA A 108 3.28 -8.56 8.12
CA ALA A 108 3.09 -7.42 9.00
C ALA A 108 4.30 -7.16 9.93
N THR A 109 5.10 -8.17 10.26
CA THR A 109 6.31 -8.00 11.09
C THR A 109 7.40 -7.33 10.27
N VAL A 110 7.59 -7.77 9.02
CA VAL A 110 8.53 -7.16 8.07
C VAL A 110 8.12 -5.73 7.78
N LEU A 111 6.82 -5.47 7.53
CA LEU A 111 6.28 -4.13 7.29
C LEU A 111 6.60 -3.17 8.45
N ASN A 112 6.32 -3.58 9.69
CA ASN A 112 6.64 -2.75 10.85
C ASN A 112 8.14 -2.49 11.00
N GLN A 113 9.00 -3.47 10.65
CA GLN A 113 10.45 -3.29 10.67
C GLN A 113 10.91 -2.30 9.59
N ILE A 114 10.36 -2.36 8.38
CA ILE A 114 10.66 -1.42 7.28
C ILE A 114 10.29 0.01 7.70
N ILE A 115 9.09 0.21 8.27
CA ILE A 115 8.65 1.53 8.74
C ILE A 115 9.60 2.05 9.84
N ALA A 116 9.98 1.21 10.79
CA ALA A 116 10.93 1.59 11.84
C ALA A 116 12.33 1.95 11.27
N ASN A 117 12.78 1.25 10.23
CA ASN A 117 14.02 1.58 9.54
C ASN A 117 13.91 2.96 8.84
N PHE A 118 12.81 3.25 8.13
CA PHE A 118 12.59 4.57 7.51
C PHE A 118 12.61 5.70 8.54
N GLN A 119 12.01 5.48 9.71
CA GLN A 119 12.06 6.46 10.81
C GLN A 119 13.49 6.64 11.35
N ALA A 120 14.25 5.56 11.51
CA ALA A 120 15.64 5.60 11.98
C ALA A 120 16.58 6.29 10.97
N ASP A 121 16.34 6.08 9.66
CA ASP A 121 17.08 6.70 8.56
C ASP A 121 16.66 8.15 8.30
N GLN A 122 15.66 8.63 9.06
CA GLN A 122 15.13 9.99 8.97
C GLN A 122 14.69 10.35 7.55
N VAL A 123 13.83 9.53 6.95
CA VAL A 123 13.22 9.87 5.67
C VAL A 123 12.36 11.14 5.81
N ASP A 124 12.29 11.95 4.77
CA ASP A 124 11.50 13.17 4.73
C ASP A 124 10.01 12.90 4.42
N LEU A 125 9.72 11.75 3.80
CA LEU A 125 8.38 11.30 3.44
C LEU A 125 8.35 9.79 3.25
N MET A 126 7.23 9.14 3.60
CA MET A 126 6.99 7.74 3.33
C MET A 126 5.96 7.55 2.22
N VAL A 127 6.21 6.60 1.32
CA VAL A 127 5.26 6.15 0.31
C VAL A 127 4.82 4.72 0.62
N GLY A 128 3.53 4.53 0.85
CA GLY A 128 2.93 3.22 1.10
C GLY A 128 2.16 2.72 -0.12
N VAL A 129 2.63 1.64 -0.74
CA VAL A 129 1.95 1.02 -1.90
C VAL A 129 1.04 -0.09 -1.42
N ALA A 130 -0.24 0.00 -1.75
CA ALA A 130 -1.40 -0.77 -1.29
C ALA A 130 -1.92 -0.40 0.12
N THR A 131 -3.22 -0.65 0.33
CA THR A 131 -3.96 -0.27 1.56
C THR A 131 -3.30 -0.73 2.87
N PRO A 132 -2.83 -1.99 3.02
CA PRO A 132 -2.22 -2.43 4.28
C PRO A 132 -0.97 -1.66 4.67
N VAL A 133 -0.15 -1.26 3.69
CA VAL A 133 1.06 -0.46 3.93
C VAL A 133 0.70 0.96 4.35
N ALA A 134 -0.26 1.57 3.65
CA ALA A 134 -0.76 2.91 3.96
C ALA A 134 -1.30 3.00 5.39
N MET A 135 -2.10 2.01 5.82
CA MET A 135 -2.66 1.93 7.18
C MET A 135 -1.57 1.78 8.24
N ALA A 136 -0.56 0.93 8.00
CA ALA A 136 0.55 0.75 8.92
C ALA A 136 1.42 2.02 9.05
N MET A 137 1.68 2.72 7.92
CA MET A 137 2.42 3.99 7.92
C MET A 137 1.63 5.10 8.62
N GLN A 138 0.31 5.21 8.39
CA GLN A 138 -0.56 6.14 9.10
C GLN A 138 -0.47 5.92 10.62
N ALA A 139 -0.64 4.68 11.07
CA ALA A 139 -0.57 4.35 12.48
C ALA A 139 0.81 4.67 13.10
N ALA A 140 1.89 4.44 12.36
CA ALA A 140 3.26 4.70 12.82
C ALA A 140 3.63 6.19 12.84
N THR A 141 2.91 7.03 12.08
CA THR A 141 3.16 8.47 11.96
C THR A 141 2.10 9.33 12.66
N GLU A 142 1.13 8.70 13.35
CA GLU A 142 0.08 9.40 14.09
C GLU A 142 0.69 10.38 15.12
N GLY A 143 0.24 11.63 15.08
CA GLY A 143 0.72 12.69 15.98
C GLY A 143 2.14 13.21 15.68
N THR A 144 2.69 12.89 14.52
CA THR A 144 3.95 13.42 14.00
C THR A 144 3.71 14.31 12.77
N ASP A 145 4.74 15.05 12.36
CA ASP A 145 4.71 15.86 11.11
C ASP A 145 5.23 15.06 9.89
N MET A 146 5.50 13.75 10.03
CA MET A 146 5.99 12.89 8.95
C MET A 146 4.91 12.74 7.88
N PRO A 147 5.10 13.25 6.66
CA PRO A 147 4.13 13.09 5.59
C PRO A 147 4.12 11.66 5.06
N VAL A 148 2.92 11.18 4.75
CA VAL A 148 2.69 9.89 4.09
C VAL A 148 1.93 10.11 2.79
N VAL A 149 2.42 9.51 1.70
CA VAL A 149 1.70 9.42 0.43
C VAL A 149 1.38 7.96 0.16
N PHE A 150 0.10 7.62 0.10
CA PHE A 150 -0.29 6.28 -0.32
C PHE A 150 -0.41 6.18 -1.84
N SER A 151 -0.27 4.96 -2.34
CA SER A 151 -0.47 4.63 -3.75
C SER A 151 -1.28 3.34 -3.86
N ALA A 152 -2.23 3.28 -4.80
CA ALA A 152 -3.14 2.13 -4.97
C ALA A 152 -3.91 1.79 -3.68
N VAL A 153 -4.65 2.75 -3.18
CA VAL A 153 -5.65 2.54 -2.12
C VAL A 153 -7.03 2.68 -2.73
N SER A 154 -7.80 1.58 -2.75
CA SER A 154 -9.07 1.53 -3.49
C SER A 154 -10.19 2.35 -2.81
N ASP A 155 -10.22 2.39 -1.49
CA ASP A 155 -11.20 3.16 -0.69
C ASP A 155 -10.52 3.86 0.50
N PRO A 156 -9.88 5.02 0.28
CA PRO A 156 -9.16 5.72 1.34
C PRO A 156 -10.06 6.20 2.49
N GLU A 157 -11.31 6.55 2.21
CA GLU A 157 -12.30 6.94 3.23
C GLU A 157 -12.78 5.71 4.02
N GLY A 158 -13.12 4.62 3.35
CA GLY A 158 -13.53 3.36 3.98
C GLY A 158 -12.43 2.72 4.82
N ALA A 159 -11.18 2.85 4.41
CA ALA A 159 -10.00 2.43 5.18
C ALA A 159 -9.63 3.41 6.31
N ALA A 160 -10.39 4.48 6.51
CA ALA A 160 -10.14 5.53 7.51
C ALA A 160 -8.75 6.18 7.41
N LEU A 161 -8.17 6.21 6.22
CA LEU A 161 -6.90 6.89 5.96
C LEU A 161 -7.06 8.40 5.86
N VAL A 162 -8.19 8.84 5.33
CA VAL A 162 -8.53 10.25 5.11
C VAL A 162 -9.94 10.55 5.62
N ALA A 163 -10.17 11.80 6.02
CA ALA A 163 -11.50 12.25 6.42
C ALA A 163 -12.46 12.34 5.20
N SER A 164 -11.92 12.76 4.06
CA SER A 164 -12.56 12.69 2.74
C SER A 164 -11.48 12.76 1.65
N ASN A 165 -11.81 12.29 0.45
CA ASN A 165 -10.89 12.36 -0.69
C ASN A 165 -10.58 13.83 -1.08
N ASP A 166 -11.53 14.75 -0.91
CA ASP A 166 -11.32 16.18 -1.20
C ASP A 166 -10.47 16.90 -0.15
N ALA A 167 -10.53 16.46 1.12
CA ALA A 167 -9.82 17.06 2.24
C ALA A 167 -9.37 15.97 3.23
N PRO A 168 -8.18 15.40 3.06
CA PRO A 168 -7.67 14.29 3.87
C PRO A 168 -7.65 14.57 5.38
N GLY A 169 -7.27 15.78 5.80
CA GLY A 169 -7.39 16.24 7.19
C GLY A 169 -6.29 15.79 8.14
N ALA A 170 -5.29 15.05 7.67
CA ALA A 170 -4.15 14.55 8.44
C ALA A 170 -2.85 14.62 7.61
N ASN A 171 -1.75 14.11 8.16
CA ASN A 171 -0.44 14.06 7.49
C ASN A 171 -0.35 13.01 6.37
N ILE A 172 -1.48 12.57 5.83
CA ILE A 172 -1.56 11.51 4.81
C ILE A 172 -2.50 11.91 3.67
N THR A 173 -2.08 11.67 2.44
CA THR A 173 -2.85 11.76 1.20
C THR A 173 -2.30 10.76 0.20
N GLY A 174 -2.78 10.73 -1.05
CA GLY A 174 -2.21 9.82 -2.05
C GLY A 174 -3.04 9.67 -3.31
N THR A 175 -2.84 8.54 -3.97
CA THR A 175 -3.49 8.16 -5.22
C THR A 175 -4.35 6.90 -5.02
N SER A 176 -5.59 6.97 -5.50
CA SER A 176 -6.56 5.88 -5.37
C SER A 176 -6.70 5.11 -6.67
N ASP A 177 -6.70 3.79 -6.56
CA ASP A 177 -7.09 2.84 -7.62
C ASP A 177 -8.56 2.42 -7.46
N PHE A 178 -9.43 3.34 -7.05
CA PHE A 178 -10.89 3.09 -6.92
C PHE A 178 -11.39 2.18 -8.02
N LEU A 179 -12.18 1.16 -7.65
CA LEU A 179 -12.72 0.18 -8.58
C LEU A 179 -14.20 0.44 -8.87
N ASP A 180 -14.53 0.73 -10.12
CA ASP A 180 -15.92 0.77 -10.57
C ASP A 180 -16.49 -0.65 -10.73
N THR A 181 -16.93 -1.20 -9.61
CA THR A 181 -17.51 -2.55 -9.53
C THR A 181 -18.75 -2.70 -10.42
N ASN A 182 -19.57 -1.65 -10.55
CA ASN A 182 -20.76 -1.71 -11.40
C ASN A 182 -20.41 -1.87 -12.87
N SER A 183 -19.33 -1.24 -13.32
CA SER A 183 -18.82 -1.44 -14.68
C SER A 183 -18.37 -2.88 -14.90
N ILE A 184 -17.68 -3.50 -13.96
CA ILE A 184 -17.30 -4.91 -14.07
C ILE A 184 -18.54 -5.82 -14.12
N MET A 185 -19.53 -5.58 -13.27
CA MET A 185 -20.81 -6.34 -13.32
C MET A 185 -21.47 -6.16 -14.70
N ASN A 186 -21.48 -4.95 -15.26
CA ASN A 186 -22.00 -4.72 -16.61
C ASN A 186 -21.23 -5.50 -17.68
N LEU A 187 -19.91 -5.64 -17.57
CA LEU A 187 -19.11 -6.46 -18.50
C LEU A 187 -19.48 -7.93 -18.42
N ILE A 188 -19.71 -8.48 -17.20
CA ILE A 188 -20.16 -9.86 -17.00
C ILE A 188 -21.45 -10.11 -17.76
N PHE A 189 -22.49 -9.26 -17.56
CA PHE A 189 -23.79 -9.43 -18.20
C PHE A 189 -23.80 -9.02 -19.68
N THR A 190 -22.83 -8.24 -20.15
CA THR A 190 -22.63 -7.96 -21.59
C THR A 190 -22.01 -9.17 -22.30
N GLN A 191 -21.10 -9.85 -21.64
CA GLN A 191 -20.52 -11.09 -22.17
C GLN A 191 -21.53 -12.25 -22.11
N ASN A 192 -22.19 -12.44 -20.98
CA ASN A 192 -23.18 -13.51 -20.75
C ASN A 192 -24.51 -12.93 -20.19
N PRO A 193 -25.45 -12.50 -21.05
CA PRO A 193 -26.74 -11.96 -20.60
C PRO A 193 -27.62 -12.98 -19.83
N ASP A 194 -27.35 -14.26 -19.98
CA ASP A 194 -28.09 -15.35 -19.35
C ASP A 194 -27.49 -15.81 -18.02
N ALA A 195 -26.42 -15.15 -17.53
CA ALA A 195 -25.80 -15.47 -16.26
C ALA A 195 -26.78 -15.35 -15.11
N LYS A 196 -26.85 -16.36 -14.23
CA LYS A 196 -27.78 -16.47 -13.10
C LYS A 196 -27.12 -16.58 -11.75
N LYS A 197 -25.85 -16.95 -11.72
CA LYS A 197 -25.10 -17.15 -10.47
C LYS A 197 -23.67 -16.64 -10.62
N ILE A 198 -23.30 -15.66 -9.79
CA ILE A 198 -21.96 -15.08 -9.77
C ILE A 198 -21.21 -15.57 -8.52
N GLY A 199 -19.97 -15.99 -8.70
CA GLY A 199 -19.06 -16.32 -7.61
C GLY A 199 -18.26 -15.09 -7.17
N PHE A 200 -18.12 -14.89 -5.86
CA PHE A 200 -17.16 -13.93 -5.31
C PHE A 200 -16.00 -14.69 -4.68
N LEU A 201 -14.77 -14.35 -5.10
CA LEU A 201 -13.53 -14.89 -4.55
C LEU A 201 -12.72 -13.72 -3.98
N TYR A 202 -12.51 -13.72 -2.66
CA TYR A 202 -11.81 -12.63 -2.00
C TYR A 202 -11.31 -13.03 -0.61
N ASP A 203 -10.41 -12.22 -0.03
CA ASP A 203 -9.98 -12.31 1.36
C ASP A 203 -10.77 -11.29 2.20
N GLN A 204 -11.49 -11.78 3.20
CA GLN A 204 -12.28 -10.92 4.12
C GLN A 204 -11.41 -10.00 5.01
N GLY A 205 -10.12 -10.29 5.12
CA GLY A 205 -9.15 -9.46 5.84
C GLY A 205 -8.56 -8.32 5.01
N GLN A 206 -8.90 -8.22 3.71
CA GLN A 206 -8.44 -7.14 2.84
C GLN A 206 -9.46 -6.01 2.79
N ASP A 207 -9.10 -4.82 3.31
CA ASP A 207 -9.99 -3.65 3.30
C ASP A 207 -10.37 -3.24 1.87
N ALA A 208 -9.45 -3.37 0.91
CA ALA A 208 -9.67 -3.11 -0.51
C ALA A 208 -10.84 -3.93 -1.11
N SER A 209 -11.19 -5.08 -0.53
CA SER A 209 -12.26 -5.95 -1.00
C SER A 209 -13.64 -5.58 -0.44
N THR A 210 -13.72 -4.88 0.68
CA THR A 210 -14.98 -4.66 1.42
C THR A 210 -16.01 -3.87 0.60
N THR A 211 -15.67 -2.69 0.12
CA THR A 211 -16.57 -1.83 -0.65
C THR A 211 -16.94 -2.44 -2.00
N PRO A 212 -15.99 -2.97 -2.82
CA PRO A 212 -16.34 -3.62 -4.09
C PRO A 212 -17.27 -4.83 -3.93
N ILE A 213 -17.06 -5.68 -2.94
CA ILE A 213 -17.94 -6.85 -2.69
C ILE A 213 -19.35 -6.38 -2.26
N THR A 214 -19.44 -5.35 -1.43
CA THR A 214 -20.72 -4.76 -1.02
C THR A 214 -21.48 -4.21 -2.23
N ASN A 215 -20.78 -3.48 -3.11
CA ASN A 215 -21.37 -2.90 -4.32
C ASN A 215 -21.82 -4.00 -5.30
N ALA A 216 -21.00 -5.05 -5.49
CA ALA A 216 -21.36 -6.19 -6.35
C ALA A 216 -22.64 -6.90 -5.85
N LYS A 217 -22.74 -7.15 -4.53
CA LYS A 217 -23.96 -7.71 -3.92
C LYS A 217 -25.18 -6.84 -4.18
N ALA A 218 -25.09 -5.53 -3.91
CA ALA A 218 -26.19 -4.59 -4.13
C ALA A 218 -26.64 -4.59 -5.61
N TYR A 219 -25.68 -4.62 -6.55
CA TYR A 219 -25.98 -4.69 -7.98
C TYR A 219 -26.71 -5.98 -8.36
N LEU A 220 -26.30 -7.14 -7.83
CA LEU A 220 -26.91 -8.44 -8.12
C LEU A 220 -28.28 -8.59 -7.44
N ASP A 221 -28.43 -8.09 -6.21
CA ASP A 221 -29.70 -8.05 -5.47
C ASP A 221 -30.76 -7.25 -6.23
N GLU A 222 -30.40 -6.09 -6.78
CA GLU A 222 -31.29 -5.27 -7.61
C GLU A 222 -31.80 -6.03 -8.85
N LYS A 223 -30.94 -6.87 -9.43
CA LYS A 223 -31.27 -7.67 -10.63
C LYS A 223 -31.90 -9.03 -10.31
N GLY A 224 -31.94 -9.44 -9.04
CA GLY A 224 -32.41 -10.75 -8.61
C GLY A 224 -31.51 -11.91 -9.08
N ILE A 225 -30.21 -11.67 -9.20
CA ILE A 225 -29.20 -12.65 -9.59
C ILE A 225 -28.61 -13.32 -8.35
N GLU A 226 -28.49 -14.63 -8.37
CA GLU A 226 -27.87 -15.42 -7.29
C GLU A 226 -26.36 -15.18 -7.22
N TYR A 227 -25.80 -15.14 -6.02
CA TYR A 227 -24.34 -15.13 -5.83
C TYR A 227 -23.94 -16.07 -4.68
N VAL A 228 -22.71 -16.53 -4.76
CA VAL A 228 -22.05 -17.33 -3.72
C VAL A 228 -20.69 -16.74 -3.41
N GLU A 229 -20.31 -16.77 -2.14
CA GLU A 229 -19.04 -16.25 -1.67
C GLU A 229 -18.13 -17.40 -1.25
N ARG A 230 -16.87 -17.33 -1.66
CA ARG A 230 -15.80 -18.19 -1.18
C ARG A 230 -14.60 -17.32 -0.86
N THR A 231 -13.99 -17.54 0.29
CA THR A 231 -12.91 -16.71 0.81
C THR A 231 -11.70 -17.55 1.14
N GLY A 232 -10.52 -16.95 1.06
CA GLY A 232 -9.26 -17.55 1.45
C GLY A 232 -8.27 -16.49 1.87
N THR A 233 -7.46 -16.78 2.87
CA THR A 233 -6.42 -15.89 3.43
C THR A 233 -5.01 -16.39 3.09
N THR A 234 -4.91 -17.55 2.47
CA THR A 234 -3.67 -18.16 1.98
C THR A 234 -3.89 -18.74 0.59
N THR A 235 -2.81 -18.93 -0.18
CA THR A 235 -2.89 -19.54 -1.52
C THR A 235 -3.61 -20.90 -1.50
N ASP A 236 -3.36 -21.75 -0.50
CA ASP A 236 -4.02 -23.06 -0.38
C ASP A 236 -5.53 -22.93 -0.15
N GLU A 237 -5.95 -21.98 0.70
CA GLU A 237 -7.38 -21.70 0.94
C GLU A 237 -8.04 -21.11 -0.31
N VAL A 238 -7.36 -20.22 -1.04
CA VAL A 238 -7.84 -19.65 -2.31
C VAL A 238 -8.03 -20.73 -3.36
N MET A 239 -7.10 -21.68 -3.48
CA MET A 239 -7.24 -22.84 -4.38
C MET A 239 -8.47 -23.70 -4.04
N LEU A 240 -8.73 -23.93 -2.75
CA LEU A 240 -9.92 -24.67 -2.29
C LEU A 240 -11.21 -23.85 -2.53
N ALA A 241 -11.17 -22.54 -2.34
CA ALA A 241 -12.27 -21.64 -2.63
C ALA A 241 -12.63 -21.61 -4.12
N ALA A 242 -11.63 -21.62 -5.01
CA ALA A 242 -11.82 -21.72 -6.45
C ALA A 242 -12.48 -23.05 -6.84
N ASP A 243 -12.00 -24.18 -6.30
CA ASP A 243 -12.61 -25.50 -6.52
C ASP A 243 -14.08 -25.54 -6.04
N ALA A 244 -14.38 -24.88 -4.92
CA ALA A 244 -15.74 -24.79 -4.42
C ALA A 244 -16.65 -23.97 -5.33
N LEU A 245 -16.18 -22.81 -5.87
CA LEU A 245 -16.95 -22.01 -6.84
C LEU A 245 -17.24 -22.79 -8.12
N ILE A 246 -16.29 -23.55 -8.62
CA ILE A 246 -16.48 -24.44 -9.77
C ILE A 246 -17.57 -25.49 -9.46
N ALA A 247 -17.51 -26.11 -8.29
CA ALA A 247 -18.50 -27.10 -7.86
C ALA A 247 -19.90 -26.50 -7.63
N ASP A 248 -19.98 -25.23 -7.21
CA ASP A 248 -21.22 -24.47 -7.06
C ASP A 248 -21.88 -24.13 -8.41
N GLY A 249 -21.14 -24.27 -9.52
CA GLY A 249 -21.63 -24.05 -10.88
C GLY A 249 -21.94 -22.57 -11.14
N VAL A 250 -21.02 -21.69 -10.81
CA VAL A 250 -21.14 -20.25 -11.10
C VAL A 250 -20.91 -19.97 -12.58
N ASP A 251 -21.57 -18.92 -13.11
CA ASP A 251 -21.47 -18.50 -14.51
C ASP A 251 -20.27 -17.58 -14.77
N ALA A 252 -19.80 -16.92 -13.73
CA ALA A 252 -18.60 -16.08 -13.72
C ALA A 252 -18.08 -15.92 -12.28
N VAL A 253 -16.80 -15.58 -12.13
CA VAL A 253 -16.19 -15.22 -10.84
C VAL A 253 -15.78 -13.76 -10.89
N PHE A 254 -15.97 -13.04 -9.78
CA PHE A 254 -15.50 -11.70 -9.54
C PHE A 254 -14.56 -11.66 -8.34
N THR A 255 -13.41 -11.03 -8.54
CA THR A 255 -12.42 -10.68 -7.51
C THR A 255 -12.10 -9.20 -7.59
N PRO A 256 -12.19 -8.42 -6.52
CA PRO A 256 -11.75 -7.01 -6.51
C PRO A 256 -10.21 -6.88 -6.56
N THR A 257 -9.66 -5.71 -6.20
CA THR A 257 -8.21 -5.46 -6.05
C THR A 257 -7.66 -6.13 -4.78
N ASP A 258 -7.82 -7.43 -4.68
CA ASP A 258 -7.48 -8.26 -3.52
C ASP A 258 -6.06 -8.81 -3.61
N ASN A 259 -5.16 -8.35 -2.72
CA ASN A 259 -3.75 -8.72 -2.77
C ASN A 259 -3.49 -10.22 -2.49
N THR A 260 -4.34 -10.86 -1.68
CA THR A 260 -4.22 -12.30 -1.38
C THR A 260 -4.57 -13.14 -2.61
N ILE A 261 -5.68 -12.80 -3.27
CA ILE A 261 -6.11 -13.51 -4.48
C ILE A 261 -5.15 -13.22 -5.64
N MET A 262 -4.69 -11.97 -5.78
CA MET A 262 -3.71 -11.55 -6.77
C MET A 262 -2.44 -12.42 -6.72
N THR A 263 -1.89 -12.63 -5.54
CA THR A 263 -0.72 -13.50 -5.33
C THR A 263 -0.99 -14.97 -5.69
N ALA A 264 -2.24 -15.42 -5.56
CA ALA A 264 -2.64 -16.81 -5.82
C ALA A 264 -3.08 -17.05 -7.26
N GLU A 265 -3.26 -16.01 -8.11
CA GLU A 265 -3.91 -16.12 -9.43
C GLU A 265 -3.26 -17.16 -10.34
N LEU A 266 -1.92 -17.18 -10.45
CA LEU A 266 -1.19 -18.20 -11.21
C LEU A 266 -1.48 -19.64 -10.78
N SER A 267 -2.02 -19.87 -9.57
CA SER A 267 -2.36 -21.18 -9.04
C SER A 267 -3.82 -21.57 -9.30
N ILE A 268 -4.67 -20.63 -9.73
CA ILE A 268 -6.12 -20.88 -9.87
C ILE A 268 -6.67 -20.64 -11.27
N TYR A 269 -6.03 -19.81 -12.12
CA TYR A 269 -6.59 -19.43 -13.42
C TYR A 269 -6.86 -20.63 -14.34
N GLU A 270 -5.97 -21.65 -14.37
CA GLU A 270 -6.16 -22.84 -15.19
C GLU A 270 -7.42 -23.63 -14.78
N LYS A 271 -7.74 -23.68 -13.48
CA LYS A 271 -8.94 -24.34 -12.96
C LYS A 271 -10.22 -23.69 -13.50
N PHE A 272 -10.29 -22.35 -13.48
CA PHE A 272 -11.41 -21.61 -14.04
C PHE A 272 -11.47 -21.73 -15.57
N ALA A 273 -10.33 -21.68 -16.25
CA ALA A 273 -10.25 -21.85 -17.71
C ALA A 273 -10.72 -23.24 -18.15
N GLU A 274 -10.31 -24.32 -17.48
CA GLU A 274 -10.76 -25.70 -17.73
C GLU A 274 -12.27 -25.85 -17.49
N ALA A 275 -12.80 -25.22 -16.44
CA ALA A 275 -14.24 -25.18 -16.14
C ALA A 275 -15.03 -24.25 -17.07
N LYS A 276 -14.37 -23.46 -17.94
CA LYS A 276 -14.93 -22.43 -18.82
C LYS A 276 -15.68 -21.33 -18.05
N ILE A 277 -15.20 -20.99 -16.88
CA ILE A 277 -15.74 -19.93 -16.03
C ILE A 277 -14.84 -18.69 -16.17
N PRO A 278 -15.35 -17.58 -16.73
CA PRO A 278 -14.55 -16.35 -16.85
C PRO A 278 -14.33 -15.73 -15.46
N HIS A 279 -13.07 -15.40 -15.15
CA HIS A 279 -12.67 -14.70 -13.94
C HIS A 279 -12.46 -13.22 -14.25
N TYR A 280 -13.31 -12.35 -13.69
CA TYR A 280 -13.28 -10.90 -13.80
C TYR A 280 -12.65 -10.31 -12.56
N THR A 281 -11.69 -9.43 -12.73
CA THR A 281 -10.85 -8.96 -11.62
C THR A 281 -10.65 -7.44 -11.63
N GLY A 282 -10.13 -6.91 -10.51
CA GLY A 282 -9.98 -5.47 -10.28
C GLY A 282 -8.64 -4.87 -10.71
N ALA A 283 -7.72 -5.66 -11.30
CA ALA A 283 -6.43 -5.14 -11.76
C ALA A 283 -5.92 -5.91 -12.98
N ASP A 284 -5.05 -5.28 -13.76
CA ASP A 284 -4.47 -5.85 -14.98
C ASP A 284 -3.45 -6.97 -14.71
N SER A 285 -2.78 -6.96 -13.55
CA SER A 285 -1.89 -8.06 -13.13
C SER A 285 -2.60 -9.40 -12.99
N PHE A 286 -3.87 -9.42 -12.60
CA PHE A 286 -4.64 -10.66 -12.62
C PHE A 286 -4.78 -11.24 -14.04
N ALA A 287 -5.09 -10.36 -15.02
CA ALA A 287 -5.17 -10.80 -16.42
C ALA A 287 -3.80 -11.24 -16.94
N LEU A 288 -2.72 -10.57 -16.55
CA LEU A 288 -1.34 -10.99 -16.82
C LEU A 288 -1.07 -12.38 -16.25
N ASN A 289 -1.56 -12.66 -15.05
CA ASN A 289 -1.40 -13.96 -14.36
C ASN A 289 -2.46 -15.01 -14.76
N GLY A 290 -3.25 -14.75 -15.81
CA GLY A 290 -4.12 -15.74 -16.42
C GLY A 290 -5.62 -15.57 -16.16
N ALA A 291 -6.08 -14.62 -15.34
CA ALA A 291 -7.51 -14.29 -15.27
C ALA A 291 -8.04 -13.87 -16.63
N PHE A 292 -9.33 -14.08 -16.88
CA PHE A 292 -9.94 -13.69 -18.16
C PHE A 292 -9.85 -12.19 -18.41
N LEU A 293 -10.12 -11.38 -17.36
CA LEU A 293 -10.18 -9.94 -17.48
C LEU A 293 -9.69 -9.26 -16.22
N GLY A 294 -8.79 -8.29 -16.36
CA GLY A 294 -8.48 -7.26 -15.36
C GLY A 294 -9.12 -5.93 -15.78
N TYR A 295 -9.79 -5.25 -14.83
CA TYR A 295 -10.44 -3.96 -15.08
C TYR A 295 -9.96 -2.95 -14.04
N GLY A 296 -9.61 -1.74 -14.47
CA GLY A 296 -9.18 -0.73 -13.51
C GLY A 296 -8.54 0.49 -14.16
N VAL A 297 -7.57 1.04 -13.44
CA VAL A 297 -6.80 2.22 -13.80
C VAL A 297 -5.51 1.85 -14.54
N ASP A 298 -4.84 2.86 -15.09
CA ASP A 298 -3.46 2.73 -15.60
C ASP A 298 -2.48 2.84 -14.42
N TYR A 299 -1.91 1.72 -14.00
CA TYR A 299 -1.00 1.64 -12.85
C TYR A 299 0.35 2.32 -13.09
N ALA A 300 0.81 2.40 -14.34
CA ALA A 300 2.01 3.18 -14.68
C ALA A 300 1.76 4.68 -14.42
N ASN A 301 0.64 5.20 -14.93
CA ASN A 301 0.24 6.58 -14.71
C ASN A 301 -0.03 6.88 -13.21
N LEU A 302 -0.59 5.92 -12.49
CA LEU A 302 -0.82 6.05 -11.04
C LEU A 302 0.51 6.24 -10.30
N GLY A 303 1.55 5.49 -10.65
CA GLY A 303 2.90 5.65 -10.10
C GLY A 303 3.50 7.03 -10.40
N VAL A 304 3.38 7.51 -11.64
CA VAL A 304 3.83 8.86 -12.05
C VAL A 304 3.15 9.93 -11.19
N GLU A 305 1.85 9.83 -11.00
CA GLU A 305 1.10 10.83 -10.24
C GLU A 305 1.33 10.76 -8.73
N THR A 306 1.64 9.57 -8.21
CA THR A 306 2.12 9.43 -6.83
C THR A 306 3.44 10.19 -6.63
N ALA A 307 4.38 10.03 -7.55
CA ALA A 307 5.66 10.76 -7.50
C ALA A 307 5.48 12.29 -7.65
N ASN A 308 4.58 12.74 -8.52
CA ASN A 308 4.26 14.16 -8.64
C ASN A 308 3.74 14.72 -7.31
N MET A 309 2.89 13.97 -6.59
CA MET A 309 2.40 14.36 -5.26
C MET A 309 3.52 14.40 -4.22
N VAL A 310 4.46 13.45 -4.25
CA VAL A 310 5.68 13.49 -3.40
C VAL A 310 6.48 14.77 -3.65
N VAL A 311 6.69 15.14 -4.92
CA VAL A 311 7.38 16.38 -5.31
C VAL A 311 6.60 17.60 -4.81
N ASP A 312 5.29 17.63 -4.97
CA ASP A 312 4.45 18.75 -4.51
C ASP A 312 4.56 18.95 -3.00
N ILE A 313 4.58 17.90 -2.22
CA ILE A 313 4.72 17.97 -0.76
C ILE A 313 6.13 18.38 -0.36
N LEU A 314 7.17 17.70 -0.85
CA LEU A 314 8.54 17.90 -0.39
C LEU A 314 9.19 19.17 -0.94
N VAL A 315 8.93 19.48 -2.22
CA VAL A 315 9.62 20.57 -2.94
C VAL A 315 8.75 21.84 -2.96
N ASN A 316 7.45 21.69 -3.26
CA ASN A 316 6.54 22.82 -3.42
C ASN A 316 5.83 23.20 -2.12
N GLY A 317 5.98 22.38 -1.05
CA GLY A 317 5.44 22.68 0.29
C GLY A 317 3.92 22.49 0.38
N ALA A 318 3.34 21.59 -0.43
CA ALA A 318 1.94 21.22 -0.31
C ALA A 318 1.69 20.50 1.02
N ASP A 319 0.56 20.83 1.67
CA ASP A 319 0.15 20.20 2.93
C ASP A 319 -0.68 18.96 2.64
N PRO A 320 -0.25 17.74 3.05
CA PRO A 320 -1.02 16.52 2.87
C PRO A 320 -2.47 16.63 3.37
N ALA A 321 -2.70 17.35 4.48
CA ALA A 321 -4.02 17.51 5.06
C ALA A 321 -5.05 18.20 4.14
N THR A 322 -4.57 19.00 3.19
CA THR A 322 -5.39 19.78 2.25
C THR A 322 -5.15 19.42 0.80
N THR A 323 -4.23 18.50 0.52
CA THR A 323 -3.98 17.99 -0.83
C THR A 323 -4.97 16.87 -1.12
N PRO A 324 -5.91 17.03 -2.06
CA PRO A 324 -6.91 16.02 -2.36
C PRO A 324 -6.30 14.69 -2.80
N VAL A 325 -6.93 13.59 -2.43
CA VAL A 325 -6.62 12.28 -2.98
C VAL A 325 -6.87 12.30 -4.49
N LYS A 326 -5.90 11.84 -5.25
CA LYS A 326 -6.03 11.78 -6.70
C LYS A 326 -6.69 10.49 -7.13
N THR A 327 -7.80 10.61 -7.85
CA THR A 327 -8.50 9.50 -8.49
C THR A 327 -8.27 9.52 -9.99
N PHE A 328 -8.47 8.39 -10.64
CA PHE A 328 -8.22 8.21 -12.07
C PHE A 328 -9.47 7.76 -12.80
N ASP A 329 -9.47 7.95 -14.11
CA ASP A 329 -10.50 7.39 -14.96
C ASP A 329 -10.41 5.85 -14.93
N ASN A 330 -11.50 5.22 -14.53
CA ASN A 330 -11.61 3.78 -14.36
C ASN A 330 -12.34 3.23 -15.58
N GLY A 331 -11.67 2.48 -16.44
CA GLY A 331 -12.30 2.04 -17.68
C GLY A 331 -11.40 1.24 -18.61
N THR A 332 -10.19 0.89 -18.18
CA THR A 332 -9.31 0.01 -18.94
C THR A 332 -9.66 -1.44 -18.66
N ALA A 333 -10.08 -2.18 -19.69
CA ALA A 333 -10.25 -3.63 -19.64
C ALA A 333 -9.04 -4.30 -20.29
N THR A 334 -8.27 -5.06 -19.55
CA THR A 334 -7.16 -5.88 -20.02
C THR A 334 -7.61 -7.33 -20.10
N ILE A 335 -7.62 -7.92 -21.29
CA ILE A 335 -8.15 -9.26 -21.55
C ILE A 335 -7.00 -10.22 -21.85
N ASN A 336 -6.89 -11.29 -21.06
CA ASN A 336 -5.99 -12.38 -21.39
C ASN A 336 -6.52 -13.18 -22.58
N THR A 337 -5.81 -13.08 -23.71
CA THR A 337 -6.25 -13.69 -24.97
C THR A 337 -6.14 -15.21 -24.97
N GLU A 338 -5.22 -15.79 -24.20
CA GLU A 338 -5.04 -17.25 -24.05
C GLU A 338 -6.18 -17.83 -23.21
N THR A 339 -6.52 -17.22 -22.09
CA THR A 339 -7.66 -17.60 -21.27
C THR A 339 -8.99 -17.37 -21.97
N CYS A 340 -9.12 -16.25 -22.71
CA CYS A 340 -10.28 -15.95 -23.54
C CYS A 340 -10.57 -17.10 -24.54
N GLU A 341 -9.54 -17.59 -25.24
CA GLU A 341 -9.66 -18.73 -26.15
C GLU A 341 -9.95 -20.04 -25.39
N ALA A 342 -9.28 -20.30 -24.26
CA ALA A 342 -9.46 -21.52 -23.47
C ALA A 342 -10.88 -21.69 -22.94
N ILE A 343 -11.54 -20.57 -22.53
CA ILE A 343 -12.95 -20.61 -22.11
C ILE A 343 -13.95 -20.62 -23.27
N GLY A 344 -13.46 -20.58 -24.52
CA GLY A 344 -14.26 -20.69 -25.73
C GLY A 344 -14.82 -19.36 -26.22
N LEU A 345 -14.22 -18.22 -25.83
CA LEU A 345 -14.56 -16.89 -26.31
C LEU A 345 -13.59 -16.43 -27.40
N ASN A 346 -13.99 -15.43 -28.18
CA ASN A 346 -13.16 -14.78 -29.18
C ASN A 346 -12.82 -13.34 -28.76
N PHE A 347 -11.54 -13.00 -28.74
CA PHE A 347 -11.09 -11.69 -28.27
C PHE A 347 -11.69 -10.53 -29.07
N ASP A 348 -11.74 -10.62 -30.40
CA ASP A 348 -12.23 -9.53 -31.24
C ASP A 348 -13.73 -9.28 -30.99
N GLU A 349 -14.52 -10.36 -30.82
CA GLU A 349 -15.95 -10.25 -30.45
C GLU A 349 -16.15 -9.63 -29.07
N ILE A 350 -15.32 -10.01 -28.09
CA ILE A 350 -15.36 -9.45 -26.74
C ILE A 350 -14.96 -7.98 -26.77
N LYS A 351 -13.90 -7.64 -27.49
CA LYS A 351 -13.45 -6.26 -27.68
C LYS A 351 -14.57 -5.38 -28.26
N GLU A 352 -15.27 -5.84 -29.30
CA GLU A 352 -16.39 -5.10 -29.88
C GLU A 352 -17.54 -4.91 -28.88
N LYS A 353 -17.87 -5.94 -28.09
CA LYS A 353 -18.91 -5.86 -27.05
C LYS A 353 -18.57 -4.92 -25.91
N PHE A 354 -17.30 -4.89 -25.49
CA PHE A 354 -16.83 -4.09 -24.34
C PHE A 354 -16.46 -2.66 -24.70
N ALA A 355 -16.10 -2.37 -25.96
CA ALA A 355 -15.71 -1.03 -26.40
C ALA A 355 -16.70 0.10 -26.04
N PRO A 356 -18.05 -0.10 -26.03
CA PRO A 356 -18.95 0.95 -25.59
C PRO A 356 -18.97 1.20 -24.08
N LEU A 357 -18.40 0.30 -23.28
CA LEU A 357 -18.42 0.32 -21.80
C LEU A 357 -17.05 0.64 -21.22
N CYS A 358 -16.00 0.63 -22.02
CA CYS A 358 -14.61 0.81 -21.60
C CYS A 358 -13.97 1.99 -22.33
N THR A 359 -13.04 2.67 -21.69
CA THR A 359 -12.17 3.67 -22.34
C THR A 359 -11.14 2.99 -23.23
N GLN A 360 -10.65 1.81 -22.80
CA GLN A 360 -9.71 0.99 -23.55
C GLN A 360 -10.03 -0.50 -23.37
N VAL A 361 -9.75 -1.30 -24.39
CA VAL A 361 -9.79 -2.77 -24.33
C VAL A 361 -8.49 -3.30 -24.92
N ASN A 362 -7.61 -3.76 -24.05
CA ASN A 362 -6.25 -4.18 -24.37
C ASN A 362 -6.09 -5.70 -24.30
N PRO A 363 -5.35 -6.33 -25.25
CA PRO A 363 -4.99 -7.73 -25.13
C PRO A 363 -3.73 -7.89 -24.27
N ILE A 364 -3.67 -9.01 -23.54
CA ILE A 364 -2.47 -9.47 -22.86
C ILE A 364 -2.33 -10.98 -22.99
N LYS A 365 -1.15 -11.52 -22.67
CA LYS A 365 -0.89 -12.95 -22.55
C LYS A 365 -0.39 -13.26 -21.17
N THR A 366 -0.51 -14.51 -20.77
CA THR A 366 -0.05 -14.97 -19.45
C THR A 366 1.47 -14.81 -19.33
N ALA A 367 1.92 -14.09 -18.30
CA ALA A 367 3.31 -13.86 -17.95
C ALA A 367 3.44 -13.54 -16.45
N GLU A 368 4.67 -13.55 -15.91
CA GLU A 368 4.94 -13.21 -14.50
C GLU A 368 5.16 -11.69 -14.30
N SER A 369 5.48 -10.95 -15.36
CA SER A 369 5.71 -9.50 -15.31
C SER A 369 5.29 -8.81 -16.61
N PHE A 370 4.95 -7.53 -16.54
CA PHE A 370 4.76 -6.69 -17.73
C PHE A 370 6.11 -6.50 -18.47
N GLU A 371 6.07 -6.51 -19.82
CA GLU A 371 7.24 -6.26 -20.67
C GLU A 371 7.56 -4.76 -20.77
#